data_5c00fd4f33bdf2505a50e80180f030bd
#
_entry.id   5c00fd4f33bdf2505a50e80180f030bd
#
_cell.length_a   1.000
_cell.length_b   1.000
_cell.length_c   1.000
_cell.angle_alpha   90.00
_cell.angle_beta   90.00
_cell.angle_gamma   90.00
#
_symmetry.space_group_name_H-M   'P 1'
#
loop_
_entity.id
_entity.type
_entity.pdbx_description
1 polymer ?
#
loop_
_entity_poly.entity_id
_entity_poly.type
_entity_poly.pdbx_seq_one_letter_code
_entity_poly.pdbx_strand_id
1 'polypeptide(L)'
;MLKKYVERRDYGYFLADTRVSLDSVVYAFLRGESPEGIAESFPALKLEQIFGGLAFYLANRDTIDKYLRDGAEKFEALRQQARRDNPALYAKLAESSGRSRTPSA
;
A
#
# COMPACT_ATOMS: atom_id res chain seq x y z
N MET A 1 -17.32 -10.06 21.59
CA MET A 1 -17.48 -9.04 20.56
C MET A 1 -16.23 -8.95 19.70
N LEU A 2 -16.40 -8.93 18.41
CA LEU A 2 -15.25 -8.88 17.50
C LEU A 2 -14.73 -7.45 17.36
N LYS A 3 -13.44 -7.30 17.50
CA LYS A 3 -12.78 -6.02 17.33
C LYS A 3 -12.69 -5.69 15.83
N LYS A 4 -12.90 -4.44 15.48
CA LYS A 4 -12.78 -3.98 14.11
C LYS A 4 -11.33 -3.56 13.85
N TYR A 5 -10.70 -4.18 12.86
CA TYR A 5 -9.30 -3.90 12.52
C TYR A 5 -9.12 -3.04 11.28
N VAL A 6 -10.16 -2.90 10.45
CA VAL A 6 -10.09 -2.13 9.21
C VAL A 6 -11.22 -1.12 9.17
N GLU A 7 -10.89 0.11 8.77
CA GLU A 7 -11.85 1.19 8.59
C GLU A 7 -11.87 1.62 7.14
N ARG A 8 -13.07 1.90 6.65
CA ARG A 8 -13.22 2.57 5.36
C ARG A 8 -13.29 4.07 5.61
N ARG A 9 -12.41 4.82 4.95
CA ARG A 9 -12.45 6.28 4.96
C ARG A 9 -12.70 6.76 3.55
N ASP A 10 -12.90 8.06 3.37
CA ASP A 10 -13.35 8.65 2.11
C ASP A 10 -12.65 8.12 0.87
N TYR A 11 -11.37 7.83 0.96
CA TYR A 11 -10.57 7.47 -0.21
C TYR A 11 -9.84 6.13 -0.08
N GLY A 12 -10.16 5.32 0.90
CA GLY A 12 -9.52 4.01 1.01
C GLY A 12 -9.80 3.26 2.28
N TYR A 13 -9.11 2.15 2.42
CA TYR A 13 -9.18 1.29 3.60
C TYR A 13 -7.93 1.50 4.45
N PHE A 14 -8.11 1.58 5.75
CA PHE A 14 -7.02 1.82 6.69
C PHE A 14 -7.09 0.86 7.85
N LEU A 15 -5.94 0.58 8.46
CA LEU A 15 -5.92 -0.14 9.73
C LEU A 15 -6.57 0.77 10.77
N ALA A 16 -7.52 0.21 11.53
CA ALA A 16 -8.30 0.99 12.49
C ALA A 16 -7.40 1.76 13.45
N ASP A 17 -7.76 3.00 13.71
CA ASP A 17 -7.06 3.90 14.63
C ASP A 17 -5.62 4.22 14.21
N THR A 18 -5.29 4.04 12.93
CA THR A 18 -3.96 4.37 12.42
C THR A 18 -4.07 5.19 11.14
N ARG A 19 -2.92 5.69 10.68
CA ARG A 19 -2.80 6.34 9.37
C ARG A 19 -2.24 5.38 8.33
N VAL A 20 -2.04 4.12 8.69
CA VAL A 20 -1.47 3.14 7.78
C VAL A 20 -2.58 2.55 6.93
N SER A 21 -2.43 2.62 5.61
CA SER A 21 -3.41 2.07 4.70
C SER A 21 -3.36 0.54 4.70
N LEU A 22 -4.51 -0.07 4.48
CA LEU A 22 -4.57 -1.52 4.30
C LEU A 22 -3.72 -1.94 3.11
N ASP A 23 -3.66 -1.11 2.08
CA ASP A 23 -2.87 -1.34 0.87
C ASP A 23 -1.41 -1.67 1.20
N SER A 24 -0.81 -0.90 2.11
CA SER A 24 0.58 -1.08 2.49
C SER A 24 0.84 -2.47 3.07
N VAL A 25 -0.06 -2.90 3.95
CA VAL A 25 0.05 -4.20 4.61
C VAL A 25 -0.21 -5.33 3.62
N VAL A 26 -1.23 -5.20 2.77
CA VAL A 26 -1.57 -6.22 1.79
C VAL A 26 -0.45 -6.38 0.76
N TYR A 27 0.10 -5.28 0.25
CA TYR A 27 1.19 -5.37 -0.71
C TYR A 27 2.43 -6.04 -0.11
N ALA A 28 2.75 -5.75 1.14
CA ALA A 28 3.86 -6.40 1.82
C ALA A 28 3.62 -7.91 1.93
N PHE A 29 2.39 -8.29 2.30
CA PHE A 29 2.02 -9.70 2.39
C PHE A 29 2.12 -10.40 1.03
N LEU A 30 1.64 -9.74 -0.03
CA LEU A 30 1.69 -10.33 -1.38
C LEU A 30 3.11 -10.45 -1.92
N ARG A 31 4.04 -9.63 -1.42
CA ARG A 31 5.46 -9.77 -1.75
C ARG A 31 6.12 -10.93 -1.02
N GLY A 32 5.41 -11.57 -0.12
CA GLY A 32 5.92 -12.70 0.63
C GLY A 32 6.46 -12.38 2.02
N GLU A 33 6.23 -11.16 2.51
CA GLU A 33 6.67 -10.81 3.86
C GLU A 33 5.76 -11.48 4.89
N SER A 34 6.37 -11.98 5.96
CA SER A 34 5.61 -12.53 7.07
C SER A 34 4.95 -11.41 7.87
N PRO A 35 3.90 -11.70 8.65
CA PRO A 35 3.30 -10.68 9.52
C PRO A 35 4.34 -10.05 10.46
N GLU A 36 5.29 -10.82 10.96
CA GLU A 36 6.35 -10.30 11.83
C GLU A 36 7.26 -9.34 11.06
N GLY A 37 7.59 -9.67 9.81
CA GLY A 37 8.38 -8.79 8.95
C GLY A 37 7.64 -7.51 8.63
N ILE A 38 6.35 -7.59 8.42
CA ILE A 38 5.51 -6.41 8.20
C ILE A 38 5.52 -5.52 9.44
N ALA A 39 5.45 -6.12 10.62
CA ALA A 39 5.50 -5.37 11.87
C ALA A 39 6.81 -4.59 12.02
N GLU A 40 7.91 -5.16 11.56
CA GLU A 40 9.20 -4.46 11.57
C GLU A 40 9.19 -3.25 10.65
N SER A 41 8.54 -3.35 9.50
CA SER A 41 8.46 -2.26 8.54
C SER A 41 7.51 -1.14 8.97
N PHE A 42 6.52 -1.47 9.79
CA PHE A 42 5.50 -0.52 10.23
C PHE A 42 5.44 -0.48 11.75
N PRO A 43 6.40 0.19 12.40
CA PRO A 43 6.48 0.19 13.87
C PRO A 43 5.24 0.75 14.57
N ALA A 44 4.42 1.55 13.86
CA ALA A 44 3.17 2.07 14.41
C ALA A 44 2.09 1.00 14.56
N LEU A 45 2.29 -0.17 13.95
CA LEU A 45 1.31 -1.25 13.98
C LEU A 45 1.74 -2.34 14.96
N LYS A 46 0.76 -2.83 15.69
CA LYS A 46 0.94 -4.03 16.52
C LYS A 46 0.73 -5.25 15.64
N LEU A 47 1.34 -6.36 16.02
CA LEU A 47 1.19 -7.61 15.30
C LEU A 47 -0.28 -8.02 15.18
N GLU A 48 -1.04 -7.82 16.23
CA GLU A 48 -2.49 -8.06 16.25
C GLU A 48 -3.20 -7.31 15.13
N GLN A 49 -2.84 -6.05 14.92
CA GLN A 49 -3.45 -5.22 13.88
C GLN A 49 -3.12 -5.74 12.49
N ILE A 50 -1.90 -6.22 12.30
CA ILE A 50 -1.49 -6.77 11.02
C ILE A 50 -2.26 -8.05 10.71
N PHE A 51 -2.36 -8.97 11.67
CA PHE A 51 -3.16 -10.17 11.49
C PHE A 51 -4.62 -9.84 11.22
N GLY A 52 -5.18 -8.88 11.95
CA GLY A 52 -6.56 -8.45 11.75
C GLY A 52 -6.80 -7.88 10.36
N GLY A 53 -5.88 -7.04 9.89
CA GLY A 53 -5.94 -6.47 8.54
C GLY A 53 -5.84 -7.53 7.46
N LEU A 54 -4.92 -8.47 7.62
CA LEU A 54 -4.77 -9.56 6.65
C LEU A 54 -5.97 -10.49 6.65
N ALA A 55 -6.54 -10.76 7.83
CA ALA A 55 -7.76 -11.56 7.91
C ALA A 55 -8.91 -10.88 7.18
N PHE A 56 -9.05 -9.57 7.34
CA PHE A 56 -10.04 -8.80 6.62
C PHE A 56 -9.83 -8.91 5.11
N TYR A 57 -8.59 -8.76 4.66
CA TYR A 57 -8.27 -8.89 3.25
C TYR A 57 -8.66 -10.26 2.71
N LEU A 58 -8.28 -11.32 3.42
CA LEU A 58 -8.57 -12.67 2.97
C LEU A 58 -10.06 -12.97 2.95
N ALA A 59 -10.81 -12.38 3.88
CA ALA A 59 -12.27 -12.54 3.91
C ALA A 59 -12.98 -11.73 2.83
N ASN A 60 -12.32 -10.72 2.26
CA ASN A 60 -12.91 -9.81 1.28
C ASN A 60 -12.03 -9.69 0.03
N ARG A 61 -11.41 -10.77 -0.38
CA ARG A 61 -10.39 -10.76 -1.42
C ARG A 61 -10.83 -10.11 -2.71
N ASP A 62 -11.98 -10.49 -3.22
CA ASP A 62 -12.45 -9.96 -4.50
C ASP A 62 -12.62 -8.45 -4.45
N THR A 63 -13.23 -7.96 -3.37
CA THR A 63 -13.47 -6.53 -3.18
C THR A 63 -12.16 -5.76 -3.04
N ILE A 64 -11.25 -6.27 -2.22
CA ILE A 64 -10.00 -5.58 -1.98
C ILE A 64 -9.06 -5.67 -3.19
N ASP A 65 -9.00 -6.81 -3.85
CA ASP A 65 -8.18 -6.95 -5.07
C ASP A 65 -8.63 -5.97 -6.14
N LYS A 66 -9.96 -5.80 -6.30
CA LYS A 66 -10.48 -4.81 -7.24
C LYS A 66 -10.09 -3.40 -6.83
N TYR A 67 -10.23 -3.08 -5.55
CA TYR A 67 -9.84 -1.78 -5.01
C TYR A 67 -8.36 -1.49 -5.28
N LEU A 68 -7.49 -2.48 -5.09
CA LEU A 68 -6.07 -2.32 -5.34
C LEU A 68 -5.77 -2.11 -6.82
N ARG A 69 -6.46 -2.85 -7.71
CA ARG A 69 -6.29 -2.67 -9.15
C ARG A 69 -6.76 -1.29 -9.60
N ASP A 70 -7.92 -0.85 -9.10
CA ASP A 70 -8.45 0.47 -9.44
C ASP A 70 -7.50 1.57 -8.98
N GLY A 71 -6.92 1.42 -7.80
CA GLY A 71 -5.94 2.36 -7.28
C GLY A 71 -4.66 2.41 -8.12
N ALA A 72 -4.19 1.26 -8.54
CA ALA A 72 -3.00 1.16 -9.38
C ALA A 72 -3.24 1.80 -10.76
N GLU A 73 -4.43 1.59 -11.33
CA GLU A 73 -4.80 2.20 -12.61
C GLU A 73 -4.89 3.72 -12.49
N LYS A 74 -5.48 4.22 -11.42
CA LYS A 74 -5.55 5.66 -11.15
C LYS A 74 -4.17 6.25 -11.02
N PHE A 75 -3.31 5.59 -10.28
CA PHE A 75 -1.94 6.06 -10.08
C PHE A 75 -1.19 6.11 -11.42
N GLU A 76 -1.35 5.09 -12.25
CA GLU A 76 -0.71 5.06 -13.57
C GLU A 76 -1.25 6.16 -14.47
N ALA A 77 -2.56 6.42 -14.44
CA ALA A 77 -3.13 7.51 -15.21
C ALA A 77 -2.56 8.86 -14.80
N LEU A 78 -2.40 9.08 -13.50
CA LEU A 78 -1.80 10.30 -12.99
C LEU A 78 -0.33 10.44 -13.39
N ARG A 79 0.40 9.34 -13.39
CA ARG A 79 1.79 9.34 -13.84
C ARG A 79 1.89 9.72 -15.32
N GLN A 80 1.01 9.17 -16.16
CA GLN A 80 0.99 9.48 -17.58
C GLN A 80 0.66 10.94 -17.81
N GLN A 81 -0.29 11.47 -17.05
CA GLN A 81 -0.66 12.88 -17.15
C GLN A 81 0.50 13.79 -16.73
N ALA A 82 1.15 13.48 -15.63
CA ALA A 82 2.31 14.24 -15.15
C ALA A 82 3.44 14.22 -16.17
N ARG A 83 3.64 13.08 -16.82
CA ARG A 83 4.65 12.92 -17.86
C ARG A 83 4.36 13.83 -19.05
N ARG A 84 3.09 13.94 -19.45
CA ARG A 84 2.69 14.81 -20.55
C ARG A 84 2.80 16.28 -20.17
N ASP A 85 2.38 16.63 -18.95
CA ASP A 85 2.31 18.02 -18.51
C ASP A 85 3.67 18.58 -18.12
N ASN A 86 4.53 17.75 -17.54
CA ASN A 86 5.84 18.16 -17.05
C ASN A 86 6.89 17.09 -17.35
N PRO A 87 7.27 16.93 -18.62
CA PRO A 87 8.22 15.87 -18.99
C PRO A 87 9.56 15.96 -18.26
N ALA A 88 10.07 17.17 -18.08
CA ALA A 88 11.38 17.36 -17.42
C ALA A 88 11.33 16.96 -15.96
N LEU A 89 10.26 17.35 -15.27
CA LEU A 89 10.09 16.98 -13.87
C LEU A 89 9.91 15.48 -13.71
N TYR A 90 9.11 14.88 -14.58
CA TYR A 90 8.90 13.44 -14.57
C TYR A 90 10.22 12.67 -14.75
N ALA A 91 11.02 13.09 -15.73
CA ALA A 91 12.31 12.47 -15.99
C ALA A 91 13.23 12.56 -14.77
N LYS A 92 13.23 13.72 -14.11
CA LYS A 92 14.04 13.94 -12.93
C LYS A 92 13.62 13.05 -11.78
N LEU A 93 12.31 12.90 -11.56
CA LEU A 93 11.79 12.05 -10.50
C LEU A 93 12.08 10.58 -10.79
N ALA A 94 11.94 10.15 -12.04
CA ALA A 94 12.25 8.79 -12.44
C ALA A 94 13.73 8.48 -12.24
N GLU A 95 14.60 9.41 -12.59
CA GLU A 95 16.04 9.28 -12.38
C GLU A 95 16.38 9.15 -10.91
N SER A 96 15.81 10.01 -10.09
CA SER A 96 16.03 9.98 -8.64
C SER A 96 15.54 8.65 -8.03
N SER A 97 14.37 8.19 -8.45
CA SER A 97 13.81 6.92 -8.02
C SER A 97 14.68 5.74 -8.46
N GLY A 98 15.19 5.81 -9.70
CA GLY A 98 16.10 4.81 -10.21
C GLY A 98 17.37 4.70 -9.42
N ARG A 99 17.94 5.83 -9.03
CA ARG A 99 19.16 5.85 -8.21
C ARG A 99 18.94 5.23 -6.83
N SER A 100 17.82 5.58 -6.19
CA SER A 100 17.53 5.05 -4.87
C SER A 100 17.26 3.56 -4.89
N ARG A 101 16.89 3.02 -6.03
CA ARG A 101 16.59 1.59 -6.19
C ARG A 101 17.81 0.79 -6.62
N THR A 102 18.83 1.44 -7.11
CA THR A 102 20.03 0.76 -7.54
C THR A 102 20.88 0.46 -6.32
N PRO A 103 21.02 -0.79 -5.93
CA PRO A 103 21.93 -1.10 -4.85
C PRO A 103 23.31 -0.77 -5.32
N SER A 104 24.07 -0.12 -4.48
CA SER A 104 25.46 0.06 -4.79
C SER A 104 26.08 -1.33 -4.78
N ALA A 105 26.37 -1.76 -5.92
CA ALA A 105 26.99 -3.07 -6.07
C ALA A 105 28.35 -3.05 -5.40
#